data_649f10c275a6acb2f5de3b408d341216
#
_entry.id   649f10c275a6acb2f5de3b408d341216
#
_cell.length_a   1.000
_cell.length_b   1.000
_cell.length_c   1.000
_cell.angle_alpha   90.00
_cell.angle_beta   90.00
_cell.angle_gamma   90.00
#
_symmetry.space_group_name_H-M   'P 1'
#
loop_
_entity.id
_entity.type
_entity.pdbx_description
1 polymer ?
#
loop_
_entity_poly.entity_id
_entity_poly.type
_entity_poly.pdbx_seq_one_letter_code
_entity_poly.pdbx_strand_id
1 'polypeptide(L)'
;SIDRLQGHLVALMGELAVLPEDAACYRESGHPSIGADEVAMVESLVRDLEDGGISFEDWARPGAKGNRTGARLDFARTVCRRAERRVLALGEGVSNDAIPLFLNRLSDLLWLLARHTEGGD
;
A
#
# COMPACT_ATOMS: atom_id res chain seq x y z
N SER A 1 11.37 1.68 -7.92
CA SER A 1 10.54 1.40 -6.78
C SER A 1 9.05 1.33 -7.08
N ILE A 2 8.54 2.23 -7.94
CA ILE A 2 7.13 2.16 -8.37
C ILE A 2 6.85 0.84 -9.09
N ASP A 3 7.75 0.40 -9.94
CA ASP A 3 7.60 -0.87 -10.65
C ASP A 3 7.50 -2.05 -9.67
N ARG A 4 8.29 -2.02 -8.60
CA ARG A 4 8.24 -3.06 -7.57
C ARG A 4 6.92 -3.03 -6.83
N LEU A 5 6.42 -1.83 -6.49
CA LEU A 5 5.12 -1.69 -5.82
C LEU A 5 3.99 -2.21 -6.72
N GLN A 6 4.03 -1.90 -8.01
CA GLN A 6 3.05 -2.41 -8.96
C GLN A 6 3.10 -3.92 -9.05
N GLY A 7 4.31 -4.51 -9.05
CA GLY A 7 4.47 -5.96 -9.03
C GLY A 7 3.86 -6.59 -7.80
N HIS A 8 4.04 -5.98 -6.64
CA HIS A 8 3.44 -6.46 -5.40
C HIS A 8 1.91 -6.35 -5.44
N LEU A 9 1.37 -5.28 -6.04
CA LEU A 9 -0.08 -5.14 -6.20
C LEU A 9 -0.66 -6.21 -7.12
N VAL A 10 0.06 -6.57 -8.20
CA VAL A 10 -0.37 -7.67 -9.07
C VAL A 10 -0.37 -8.98 -8.29
N ALA A 11 0.66 -9.23 -7.50
CA ALA A 11 0.73 -10.42 -6.64
C ALA A 11 -0.44 -10.48 -5.66
N LEU A 12 -0.76 -9.34 -5.05
CA LEU A 12 -1.87 -9.21 -4.11
C LEU A 12 -3.20 -9.51 -4.79
N MET A 13 -3.42 -8.98 -5.99
CA MET A 13 -4.66 -9.24 -6.74
C MET A 13 -4.80 -10.71 -7.07
N GLY A 14 -3.70 -11.36 -7.49
CA GLY A 14 -3.71 -12.79 -7.78
C GLY A 14 -4.06 -13.60 -6.54
N GLU A 15 -3.49 -13.25 -5.40
CA GLU A 15 -3.74 -13.92 -4.14
C GLU A 15 -5.20 -13.77 -3.67
N LEU A 16 -5.76 -12.58 -3.83
CA LEU A 16 -7.17 -12.31 -3.47
C LEU A 16 -8.16 -13.05 -4.36
N ALA A 17 -7.77 -13.37 -5.61
CA ALA A 17 -8.63 -14.07 -6.54
C ALA A 17 -8.74 -15.57 -6.24
N VAL A 18 -7.87 -16.10 -5.38
CA VAL A 18 -7.87 -17.52 -5.03
C VAL A 18 -8.91 -17.81 -3.97
N LEU A 19 -9.69 -18.88 -4.14
CA LEU A 19 -10.65 -19.31 -3.13
C LEU A 19 -9.91 -19.77 -1.87
N PRO A 20 -10.52 -19.59 -0.67
CA PRO A 20 -9.84 -19.98 0.57
C PRO A 20 -9.39 -21.45 0.59
N GLU A 21 -10.18 -22.35 0.02
CA GLU A 21 -9.83 -23.77 -0.04
C GLU A 21 -8.64 -24.06 -0.94
N ASP A 22 -8.30 -23.17 -1.86
CA ASP A 22 -7.19 -23.33 -2.80
C ASP A 22 -5.94 -22.56 -2.38
N ALA A 23 -5.97 -21.86 -1.25
CA ALA A 23 -4.89 -20.98 -0.82
C ALA A 23 -3.55 -21.73 -0.65
N ALA A 24 -3.59 -22.92 -0.05
CA ALA A 24 -2.38 -23.73 0.14
C ALA A 24 -1.78 -24.17 -1.20
N CYS A 25 -2.63 -24.61 -2.12
CA CYS A 25 -2.20 -25.01 -3.45
C CYS A 25 -1.58 -23.84 -4.23
N TYR A 26 -2.18 -22.68 -4.11
CA TYR A 26 -1.65 -21.45 -4.73
C TYR A 26 -0.24 -21.14 -4.23
N ARG A 27 -0.01 -21.22 -2.91
CA ARG A 27 1.30 -20.97 -2.32
C ARG A 27 2.33 -22.01 -2.73
N GLU A 28 1.93 -23.29 -2.79
CA GLU A 28 2.81 -24.38 -3.17
C GLU A 28 3.23 -24.33 -4.63
N SER A 29 2.41 -23.74 -5.49
CA SER A 29 2.71 -23.63 -6.93
C SER A 29 3.70 -22.53 -7.26
N GLY A 30 4.16 -21.77 -6.26
CA GLY A 30 5.18 -20.74 -6.46
C GLY A 30 4.69 -19.43 -7.03
N HIS A 31 3.39 -19.19 -7.02
CA HIS A 31 2.85 -17.90 -7.45
C HIS A 31 3.25 -16.79 -6.45
N PRO A 32 3.49 -15.56 -6.94
CA PRO A 32 3.84 -14.46 -6.04
C PRO A 32 2.74 -14.21 -5.01
N SER A 33 3.15 -13.92 -3.80
CA SER A 33 2.23 -13.62 -2.70
C SER A 33 2.78 -12.45 -1.87
N ILE A 34 1.91 -11.87 -1.03
CA ILE A 34 2.29 -10.80 -0.12
C ILE A 34 2.63 -11.44 1.23
N GLY A 35 3.81 -11.12 1.75
CA GLY A 35 4.25 -11.62 3.03
C GLY A 35 4.97 -10.54 3.84
N ALA A 36 5.64 -10.98 4.89
CA ALA A 36 6.34 -10.08 5.81
C ALA A 36 7.41 -9.23 5.12
N ASP A 37 8.07 -9.79 4.11
CA ASP A 37 9.14 -9.08 3.39
C ASP A 37 8.59 -7.88 2.61
N GLU A 38 7.45 -8.05 1.97
CA GLU A 38 6.80 -6.99 1.21
C GLU A 38 6.29 -5.90 2.12
N VAL A 39 5.71 -6.25 3.26
CA VAL A 39 5.29 -5.29 4.29
C VAL A 39 6.51 -4.54 4.82
N ALA A 40 7.61 -5.25 5.13
CA ALA A 40 8.82 -4.63 5.64
C ALA A 40 9.44 -3.65 4.65
N MET A 41 9.37 -3.95 3.36
CA MET A 41 9.86 -3.04 2.33
C MET A 41 9.10 -1.71 2.36
N VAL A 42 7.77 -1.76 2.43
CA VAL A 42 6.95 -0.54 2.47
C VAL A 42 7.21 0.23 3.77
N GLU A 43 7.29 -0.47 4.90
CA GLU A 43 7.59 0.16 6.19
C GLU A 43 8.96 0.85 6.19
N SER A 44 9.94 0.26 5.53
CA SER A 44 11.26 0.87 5.38
C SER A 44 11.19 2.18 4.61
N LEU A 45 10.42 2.20 3.52
CA LEU A 45 10.23 3.43 2.73
C LEU A 45 9.51 4.50 3.55
N VAL A 46 8.54 4.12 4.36
CA VAL A 46 7.83 5.05 5.25
C VAL A 46 8.82 5.67 6.23
N ARG A 47 9.64 4.85 6.88
CA ARG A 47 10.63 5.34 7.84
C ARG A 47 11.64 6.29 7.20
N ASP A 48 12.09 5.97 6.00
CA ASP A 48 13.04 6.83 5.29
C ASP A 48 12.47 8.23 5.04
N LEU A 49 11.20 8.30 4.68
CA LEU A 49 10.54 9.59 4.46
C LEU A 49 10.31 10.34 5.77
N GLU A 50 9.94 9.64 6.84
CA GLU A 50 9.76 10.25 8.15
C GLU A 50 11.09 10.79 8.69
N ASP A 51 12.18 10.05 8.50
CA ASP A 51 13.52 10.50 8.91
C ASP A 51 13.95 11.73 8.13
N GLY A 52 13.40 11.94 6.94
CA GLY A 52 13.62 13.14 6.15
C GLY A 52 12.83 14.36 6.59
N GLY A 53 12.10 14.25 7.70
CA GLY A 53 11.36 15.38 8.29
C GLY A 53 9.88 15.45 7.92
N ILE A 54 9.36 14.48 7.19
CA ILE A 54 7.95 14.44 6.83
C ILE A 54 7.20 13.64 7.92
N SER A 55 6.06 14.18 8.38
CA SER A 55 5.34 13.60 9.50
C SER A 55 3.85 13.49 9.18
N PHE A 56 3.21 12.47 9.75
CA PHE A 56 1.75 12.32 9.68
C PHE A 56 1.01 13.40 10.47
N GLU A 57 1.71 14.15 11.32
CA GLU A 57 1.11 15.26 12.06
C GLU A 57 0.86 16.47 11.15
N ASP A 58 1.55 16.56 10.02
CA ASP A 58 1.39 17.65 9.08
C ASP A 58 0.11 17.44 8.27
N TRP A 59 -0.93 18.18 8.64
CA TRP A 59 -2.22 18.06 7.94
C TRP A 59 -2.22 18.91 6.68
N ALA A 60 -2.76 18.34 5.58
CA ALA A 60 -2.95 19.07 4.33
C ALA A 60 -4.12 18.46 3.55
N ARG A 61 -4.83 19.30 2.81
CA ARG A 61 -5.85 18.82 1.89
C ARG A 61 -5.19 18.35 0.59
N PRO A 62 -5.75 17.33 -0.08
CA PRO A 62 -5.23 16.91 -1.37
C PRO A 62 -5.14 18.08 -2.34
N GLY A 63 -3.96 18.24 -2.96
CA GLY A 63 -3.73 19.31 -3.93
C GLY A 63 -3.65 20.70 -3.35
N ALA A 64 -3.53 20.85 -2.03
CA ALA A 64 -3.58 22.15 -1.36
C ALA A 64 -2.54 23.15 -1.86
N LYS A 65 -1.40 22.68 -2.35
CA LYS A 65 -0.34 23.56 -2.85
C LYS A 65 -0.28 23.61 -4.38
N GLY A 66 -1.34 23.17 -5.05
CA GLY A 66 -1.39 23.17 -6.51
C GLY A 66 -0.46 22.13 -7.17
N ASN A 67 0.09 21.20 -6.41
CA ASN A 67 0.99 20.20 -6.92
C ASN A 67 0.20 19.02 -7.51
N ARG A 68 0.29 18.87 -8.85
CA ARG A 68 -0.46 17.84 -9.57
C ARG A 68 -0.04 16.43 -9.18
N THR A 69 1.25 16.20 -8.99
CA THR A 69 1.78 14.90 -8.57
C THR A 69 1.33 14.56 -7.17
N GLY A 70 1.39 15.52 -6.24
CA GLY A 70 0.90 15.34 -4.88
C GLY A 70 -0.59 15.01 -4.85
N ALA A 71 -1.39 15.69 -5.67
CA ALA A 71 -2.82 15.44 -5.74
C ALA A 71 -3.12 14.03 -6.24
N ARG A 72 -2.36 13.55 -7.24
CA ARG A 72 -2.52 12.18 -7.76
C ARG A 72 -2.14 11.13 -6.72
N LEU A 73 -1.09 11.39 -5.94
CA LEU A 73 -0.68 10.50 -4.85
C LEU A 73 -1.74 10.45 -3.76
N ASP A 74 -2.33 11.60 -3.40
CA ASP A 74 -3.42 11.65 -2.43
C ASP A 74 -4.66 10.90 -2.93
N PHE A 75 -4.95 11.01 -4.22
CA PHE A 75 -6.04 10.23 -4.81
C PHE A 75 -5.75 8.72 -4.74
N ALA A 76 -4.54 8.32 -5.09
CA ALA A 76 -4.13 6.91 -4.99
C ALA A 76 -4.27 6.40 -3.56
N ARG A 77 -3.96 7.23 -2.56
CA ARG A 77 -4.13 6.87 -1.16
C ARG A 77 -5.59 6.57 -0.84
N THR A 78 -6.53 7.39 -1.33
CA THR A 78 -7.95 7.13 -1.05
C THR A 78 -8.43 5.83 -1.68
N VAL A 79 -7.94 5.50 -2.87
CA VAL A 79 -8.24 4.22 -3.52
C VAL A 79 -7.66 3.06 -2.71
N CYS A 80 -6.43 3.22 -2.24
CA CYS A 80 -5.75 2.20 -1.43
C CYS A 80 -6.51 1.94 -0.12
N ARG A 81 -6.96 2.99 0.55
CA ARG A 81 -7.73 2.85 1.80
C ARG A 81 -9.07 2.19 1.56
N ARG A 82 -9.72 2.48 0.43
CA ARG A 82 -10.96 1.80 0.09
C ARG A 82 -10.72 0.31 -0.14
N ALA A 83 -9.63 -0.03 -0.84
CA ALA A 83 -9.26 -1.43 -1.06
C ALA A 83 -9.01 -2.14 0.27
N GLU A 84 -8.30 -1.50 1.19
CA GLU A 84 -8.05 -2.06 2.52
C GLU A 84 -9.36 -2.35 3.25
N ARG A 85 -10.29 -1.40 3.26
CA ARG A 85 -11.59 -1.59 3.92
C ARG A 85 -12.37 -2.74 3.31
N ARG A 86 -12.33 -2.89 1.99
CA ARG A 86 -13.04 -3.97 1.31
C ARG A 86 -12.43 -5.33 1.60
N VAL A 87 -11.10 -5.40 1.67
CA VAL A 87 -10.39 -6.63 2.04
C VAL A 87 -10.76 -7.02 3.47
N LEU A 88 -10.76 -6.06 4.39
CA LEU A 88 -11.13 -6.33 5.78
C LEU A 88 -12.58 -6.81 5.89
N ALA A 89 -13.48 -6.31 5.05
CA ALA A 89 -14.87 -6.71 5.05
C ALA A 89 -15.07 -8.16 4.57
N LEU A 90 -14.11 -8.72 3.83
CA LEU A 90 -14.16 -10.12 3.42
C LEU A 90 -13.92 -11.07 4.61
N GLY A 91 -13.32 -10.59 5.69
CA GLY A 91 -13.12 -11.37 6.90
C GLY A 91 -12.35 -12.67 6.64
N GLU A 92 -12.97 -13.80 6.96
CA GLU A 92 -12.34 -15.12 6.80
C GLU A 92 -12.11 -15.51 5.34
N GLY A 93 -12.70 -14.80 4.38
CA GLY A 93 -12.44 -15.02 2.98
C GLY A 93 -11.02 -14.66 2.55
N VAL A 94 -10.29 -13.94 3.40
CA VAL A 94 -8.88 -13.59 3.15
C VAL A 94 -8.02 -14.32 4.17
N SER A 95 -7.26 -15.29 3.69
CA SER A 95 -6.44 -16.14 4.57
C SER A 95 -5.08 -15.52 4.90
N ASN A 96 -4.71 -14.44 4.23
CA ASN A 96 -3.39 -13.82 4.41
C ASN A 96 -3.51 -12.44 5.06
N ASP A 97 -3.20 -12.38 6.35
CA ASP A 97 -3.29 -11.15 7.15
C ASP A 97 -2.29 -10.07 6.69
N ALA A 98 -1.26 -10.45 5.95
CA ALA A 98 -0.29 -9.49 5.44
C ALA A 98 -0.90 -8.57 4.38
N ILE A 99 -1.96 -9.00 3.69
CA ILE A 99 -2.59 -8.21 2.64
C ILE A 99 -3.18 -6.90 3.17
N PRO A 100 -4.07 -6.91 4.17
CA PRO A 100 -4.59 -5.64 4.71
C PRO A 100 -3.49 -4.80 5.35
N LEU A 101 -2.50 -5.42 5.99
CA LEU A 101 -1.38 -4.68 6.57
C LEU A 101 -0.55 -4.01 5.47
N PHE A 102 -0.27 -4.71 4.36
CA PHE A 102 0.44 -4.14 3.22
C PHE A 102 -0.30 -2.91 2.67
N LEU A 103 -1.61 -3.03 2.46
CA LEU A 103 -2.43 -1.91 1.96
C LEU A 103 -2.43 -0.74 2.93
N ASN A 104 -2.48 -1.01 4.24
CA ASN A 104 -2.41 0.02 5.26
C ASN A 104 -1.09 0.78 5.19
N ARG A 105 0.03 0.07 5.13
CA ARG A 105 1.36 0.68 5.04
C ARG A 105 1.56 1.41 3.73
N LEU A 106 1.01 0.88 2.63
CA LEU A 106 1.08 1.53 1.33
C LEU A 106 0.33 2.88 1.35
N SER A 107 -0.82 2.95 2.02
CA SER A 107 -1.55 4.22 2.12
C SER A 107 -0.74 5.26 2.90
N ASP A 108 -0.02 4.84 3.95
CA ASP A 108 0.87 5.72 4.70
C ASP A 108 2.00 6.24 3.80
N LEU A 109 2.59 5.35 3.01
CA LEU A 109 3.65 5.72 2.07
C LEU A 109 3.17 6.74 1.05
N LEU A 110 1.98 6.52 0.49
CA LEU A 110 1.40 7.44 -0.50
C LEU A 110 1.16 8.83 0.09
N TRP A 111 0.68 8.91 1.33
CA TRP A 111 0.48 10.18 2.02
C TRP A 111 1.80 10.93 2.19
N LEU A 112 2.83 10.22 2.66
CA LEU A 112 4.15 10.80 2.88
C LEU A 112 4.80 11.25 1.56
N LEU A 113 4.67 10.45 0.51
CA LEU A 113 5.17 10.83 -0.82
C LEU A 113 4.49 12.09 -1.34
N ALA A 114 3.17 12.21 -1.13
CA ALA A 114 2.45 13.41 -1.54
C ALA A 114 2.98 14.65 -0.81
N ARG A 115 3.22 14.54 0.49
CA ARG A 115 3.80 15.65 1.28
C ARG A 115 5.24 15.95 0.85
N HIS A 116 6.00 14.91 0.50
CA HIS A 116 7.37 15.08 0.03
C HIS A 116 7.41 15.91 -1.27
N THR A 117 6.51 15.63 -2.21
CA THR A 117 6.46 16.39 -3.47
C THR A 117 6.06 17.84 -3.26
N GLU A 118 5.28 18.13 -2.21
CA GLU A 118 4.88 19.50 -1.87
C GLU A 118 6.02 20.28 -1.25
N GLY A 119 6.86 19.62 -0.46
CA GLY A 119 7.96 20.28 0.26
C GLY A 119 9.30 20.21 -0.45
N GLY A 120 9.42 19.41 -1.49
CA GLY A 120 10.68 19.11 -2.15
C GLY A 120 11.07 20.01 -3.30
N ASP A 121 10.37 21.07 -3.54
CA ASP A 121 10.62 21.96 -4.68
C ASP A 121 11.80 22.91 -4.49
#